data_98b19d92286da26c9d38f649cb4b82b7
#
_entry.id   98b19d92286da26c9d38f649cb4b82b7
#
_cell.length_a   1.000
_cell.length_b   1.000
_cell.length_c   1.000
_cell.angle_alpha   90.00
_cell.angle_beta   90.00
_cell.angle_gamma   90.00
#
_symmetry.space_group_name_H-M   'P 1'
#
loop_
_entity.id
_entity.type
_entity.pdbx_description
1 polymer ?
#
loop_
_entity_poly.entity_id
_entity_poly.type
_entity_poly.pdbx_seq_one_letter_code
_entity_poly.pdbx_strand_id
1 'polypeptide(L)'
;MISPDNRRYAYGKAQLIEVICQLRFPTILSIDTREPADFQETVREAFPRYQCQVETIPGMNGAPNRTINNHTFLSEDGGYKLSLTKDFIALSTMRYTNWEDFAARLDEPLGQFIKIYRPNCFDRVGLRFVNALSLIHI
;
A
#
# COMPACT_ATOMS: atom_id res chain seq x y z
N MET A 1 -4.30 29.91 16.35
CA MET A 1 -4.77 29.47 16.09
C MET A 1 -4.96 28.78 15.78
N ILE A 2 -4.83 29.00 16.25
CA ILE A 2 -5.29 28.49 16.01
C ILE A 2 -5.45 27.89 15.82
N SER A 3 -5.37 28.33 16.41
CA SER A 3 -5.92 27.85 16.39
C SER A 3 -6.24 27.20 16.40
N PRO A 4 -6.29 27.57 16.95
CA PRO A 4 -6.86 26.98 17.10
C PRO A 4 -7.33 26.31 16.94
N ASP A 5 -7.30 26.74 17.42
CA ASP A 5 -8.03 26.13 17.27
C ASP A 5 -8.23 25.31 17.00
N ASN A 6 -8.03 25.76 17.37
CA ASN A 6 -8.52 25.11 17.05
C ASN A 6 -8.41 24.20 17.02
N ARG A 7 -8.19 24.40 17.42
CA ARG A 7 -8.44 23.79 17.47
C ARG A 7 -8.69 22.93 17.56
N ARG A 8 -8.79 23.02 17.93
CA ARG A 8 -9.44 22.46 18.07
C ARG A 8 -9.99 21.62 17.97
N TYR A 9 -10.01 21.90 18.27
CA TYR A 9 -10.67 21.18 18.22
C TYR A 9 -10.70 20.27 18.27
N ALA A 10 -10.51 20.31 18.47
CA ALA A 10 -10.68 19.54 18.39
C ALA A 10 -10.84 18.63 18.48
N TYR A 11 -10.48 18.70 18.62
CA TYR A 11 -10.97 17.79 18.61
C TYR A 11 -11.14 16.83 18.26
N GLY A 12 -10.53 17.25 18.94
CA GLY A 12 -10.14 16.01 18.82
C GLY A 12 -10.72 15.16 17.76
N LYS A 13 -11.24 15.60 17.03
CA LYS A 13 -11.73 14.83 16.01
C LYS A 13 -10.90 14.87 14.82
N ALA A 14 -9.60 14.65 14.98
CA ALA A 14 -8.71 14.57 13.86
C ALA A 14 -9.21 13.54 12.88
N GLN A 15 -9.35 13.94 11.67
CA GLN A 15 -9.73 13.05 10.61
C GLN A 15 -8.50 12.29 10.16
N LEU A 16 -8.50 10.99 10.36
CA LEU A 16 -7.41 10.15 9.89
C LEU A 16 -7.75 9.65 8.51
N ILE A 17 -7.08 10.19 7.52
CA ILE A 17 -7.36 9.82 6.14
C ILE A 17 -6.19 9.02 5.61
N GLU A 18 -6.48 7.82 5.15
CA GLU A 18 -5.49 6.99 4.50
C GLU A 18 -5.55 7.23 3.00
N VAL A 19 -4.42 7.51 2.41
CA VAL A 19 -4.30 7.70 0.97
C VAL A 19 -3.63 6.47 0.39
N ILE A 20 -4.26 5.87 -0.61
CA ILE A 20 -3.78 4.64 -1.22
C ILE A 20 -3.68 4.84 -2.72
N CYS A 21 -2.50 4.59 -3.27
CA CYS A 21 -2.31 4.55 -4.71
C CYS A 21 -2.01 3.12 -5.10
N GLN A 22 -2.88 2.53 -5.90
CA GLN A 22 -2.77 1.14 -6.30
C GLN A 22 -2.62 1.03 -7.81
N LEU A 23 -1.64 0.26 -8.25
CA LEU A 23 -1.40 0.01 -9.67
C LEU A 23 -1.56 -1.47 -9.91
N ARG A 24 -2.56 -1.83 -10.73
CA ARG A 24 -2.84 -3.22 -11.02
C ARG A 24 -2.16 -3.61 -12.34
N PHE A 25 -1.75 -4.87 -12.40
CA PHE A 25 -1.04 -5.40 -13.57
C PHE A 25 -1.51 -6.84 -13.82
N PRO A 26 -1.25 -7.37 -15.00
CA PRO A 26 -1.57 -8.79 -15.26
C PRO A 26 -0.83 -9.68 -14.26
N THR A 27 -1.53 -10.68 -13.77
CA THR A 27 -1.04 -11.55 -12.70
C THR A 27 0.38 -12.04 -12.93
N ILE A 28 1.22 -11.84 -11.92
CA ILE A 28 2.59 -12.36 -11.91
C ILE A 28 2.68 -13.43 -10.84
N LEU A 29 2.60 -14.67 -11.25
CA LEU A 29 2.48 -15.79 -10.31
C LEU A 29 3.66 -15.93 -9.37
N SER A 30 4.86 -15.54 -9.82
CA SER A 30 6.05 -15.72 -9.00
C SER A 30 6.00 -14.90 -7.71
N ILE A 31 5.21 -13.83 -7.69
CA ILE A 31 5.09 -13.02 -6.47
C ILE A 31 4.36 -13.81 -5.38
N ASP A 32 3.50 -14.74 -5.78
CA ASP A 32 2.70 -15.51 -4.84
C ASP A 32 3.33 -16.85 -4.48
N THR A 33 4.27 -17.34 -5.29
CA THR A 33 4.83 -18.67 -5.10
C THR A 33 6.16 -18.65 -4.36
N ARG A 34 6.78 -17.49 -4.21
CA ARG A 34 8.04 -17.39 -3.47
C ARG A 34 8.16 -15.99 -2.91
N GLU A 35 9.05 -15.86 -1.95
CA GLU A 35 9.26 -14.57 -1.29
C GLU A 35 9.92 -13.58 -2.26
N PRO A 36 9.46 -12.33 -2.26
CA PRO A 36 10.03 -11.32 -3.17
C PRO A 36 11.34 -10.76 -2.62
N ALA A 37 12.35 -11.61 -2.49
CA ALA A 37 13.60 -11.23 -1.85
C ALA A 37 14.35 -10.16 -2.65
N ASP A 38 14.35 -10.29 -3.98
CA ASP A 38 15.06 -9.31 -4.79
C ASP A 38 14.42 -7.94 -4.69
N PHE A 39 13.09 -7.90 -4.67
CA PHE A 39 12.38 -6.65 -4.51
C PHE A 39 12.65 -6.05 -3.13
N GLN A 40 12.61 -6.90 -2.10
CA GLN A 40 12.88 -6.43 -0.74
C GLN A 40 14.25 -5.76 -0.64
N GLU A 41 15.27 -6.34 -1.28
CA GLU A 41 16.61 -5.76 -1.23
C GLU A 41 16.64 -4.34 -1.74
N THR A 42 15.82 -4.04 -2.75
CA THR A 42 15.84 -2.71 -3.34
C THR A 42 15.08 -1.68 -2.52
N VAL A 43 14.07 -2.11 -1.75
CA VAL A 43 13.25 -1.17 -1.00
C VAL A 43 13.57 -1.17 0.49
N ARG A 44 14.47 -2.03 0.94
CA ARG A 44 14.70 -2.26 2.37
C ARG A 44 15.20 -1.02 3.10
N GLU A 45 15.89 -0.14 2.42
CA GLU A 45 16.41 1.06 3.05
C GLU A 45 15.27 1.98 3.49
N ALA A 46 14.30 2.19 2.62
CA ALA A 46 13.17 3.08 2.92
C ALA A 46 12.04 2.35 3.63
N PHE A 47 11.89 1.04 3.37
CA PHE A 47 10.81 0.23 3.92
C PHE A 47 11.39 -1.04 4.53
N PRO A 48 12.04 -0.94 5.70
CA PRO A 48 12.80 -2.07 6.24
C PRO A 48 11.96 -3.17 6.89
N ARG A 49 10.70 -2.90 7.22
CA ARG A 49 9.93 -3.85 8.00
C ARG A 49 9.01 -4.65 7.12
N TYR A 50 9.36 -5.90 6.91
CA TYR A 50 8.62 -6.79 6.03
C TYR A 50 7.69 -7.71 6.81
N GLN A 51 6.50 -7.94 6.28
CA GLN A 51 5.65 -9.01 6.76
C GLN A 51 4.78 -9.48 5.60
N CYS A 52 4.30 -10.73 5.72
CA CYS A 52 3.42 -11.30 4.72
C CYS A 52 2.08 -11.59 5.36
N GLN A 53 1.03 -11.09 4.74
CA GLN A 53 -0.33 -11.33 5.20
C GLN A 53 -1.04 -12.16 4.14
N VAL A 54 -1.67 -13.25 4.56
CA VAL A 54 -2.45 -14.08 3.66
C VAL A 54 -3.88 -13.58 3.69
N GLU A 55 -4.38 -13.18 2.52
CA GLU A 55 -5.73 -12.65 2.41
C GLU A 55 -6.61 -13.65 1.70
N THR A 56 -7.84 -13.77 2.17
CA THR A 56 -8.80 -14.69 1.57
C THR A 56 -9.73 -13.91 0.65
N ILE A 57 -9.84 -14.38 -0.58
CA ILE A 57 -10.74 -13.81 -1.55
C ILE A 57 -11.94 -14.73 -1.67
N PRO A 58 -13.14 -14.26 -1.34
CA PRO A 58 -14.33 -15.13 -1.40
C PRO A 58 -14.58 -15.63 -2.82
N GLY A 59 -14.93 -16.89 -2.93
CA GLY A 59 -15.33 -17.45 -4.21
C GLY A 59 -16.73 -16.98 -4.59
N MET A 60 -17.00 -17.01 -5.88
CA MET A 60 -18.30 -16.59 -6.41
C MET A 60 -18.95 -17.76 -7.09
N ASN A 61 -20.29 -17.78 -7.05
CA ASN A 61 -21.06 -18.82 -7.74
C ASN A 61 -20.64 -20.22 -7.35
N GLY A 62 -20.42 -20.44 -6.05
CA GLY A 62 -20.07 -21.75 -5.57
C GLY A 62 -18.61 -22.12 -5.72
N ALA A 63 -17.80 -21.24 -6.28
CA ALA A 63 -16.37 -21.50 -6.37
C ALA A 63 -15.73 -21.43 -4.98
N PRO A 64 -14.65 -22.17 -4.76
CA PRO A 64 -13.96 -22.11 -3.46
C PRO A 64 -13.30 -20.76 -3.26
N ASN A 65 -13.09 -20.41 -2.00
CA ASN A 65 -12.33 -19.23 -1.66
C ASN A 65 -10.88 -19.41 -2.10
N ARG A 66 -10.24 -18.31 -2.46
CA ARG A 66 -8.83 -18.33 -2.83
C ARG A 66 -8.05 -17.46 -1.86
N THR A 67 -6.77 -17.68 -1.80
CA THR A 67 -5.88 -16.87 -0.96
C THR A 67 -4.82 -16.23 -1.81
N ILE A 68 -4.37 -15.06 -1.38
CA ILE A 68 -3.23 -14.41 -1.99
C ILE A 68 -2.29 -13.94 -0.90
N ASN A 69 -1.02 -13.89 -1.21
CA ASN A 69 -0.01 -13.37 -0.30
C ASN A 69 0.15 -11.89 -0.55
N ASN A 70 -0.07 -11.11 0.48
CA ASN A 70 0.15 -9.67 0.43
C ASN A 70 1.45 -9.38 1.17
N HIS A 71 2.50 -9.09 0.40
CA HIS A 71 3.80 -8.77 0.98
C HIS A 71 3.81 -7.28 1.30
N THR A 72 3.94 -6.96 2.58
CA THR A 72 3.91 -5.57 3.00
C THR A 72 5.26 -5.15 3.55
N PHE A 73 5.65 -3.94 3.20
CA PHE A 73 6.91 -3.35 3.60
C PHE A 73 6.61 -2.01 4.24
N LEU A 74 6.97 -1.86 5.50
CA LEU A 74 6.64 -0.66 6.25
C LEU A 74 7.89 0.19 6.42
N SER A 75 7.71 1.50 6.38
CA SER A 75 8.80 2.41 6.70
C SER A 75 9.15 2.26 8.17
N GLU A 76 10.32 2.78 8.56
CA GLU A 76 10.84 2.58 9.92
C GLU A 76 9.84 3.02 10.97
N ASP A 77 9.18 4.15 10.75
CA ASP A 77 8.22 4.69 11.71
C ASP A 77 6.78 4.20 11.44
N GLY A 78 6.61 3.33 10.45
CA GLY A 78 5.29 2.80 10.13
C GLY A 78 4.37 3.76 9.39
N GLY A 79 4.86 4.91 8.99
CA GLY A 79 4.03 5.93 8.36
C GLY A 79 3.63 5.62 6.92
N TYR A 80 4.43 4.82 6.23
CA TYR A 80 4.16 4.45 4.85
C TYR A 80 4.20 2.94 4.70
N LYS A 81 3.27 2.41 3.93
CA LYS A 81 3.18 0.98 3.70
C LYS A 81 3.16 0.69 2.21
N LEU A 82 4.07 -0.16 1.79
CA LEU A 82 4.16 -0.63 0.42
C LEU A 82 3.61 -2.04 0.39
N SER A 83 2.66 -2.30 -0.50
CA SER A 83 2.02 -3.62 -0.61
C SER A 83 2.29 -4.20 -1.99
N LEU A 84 2.64 -5.47 -2.02
CA LEU A 84 2.92 -6.16 -3.28
C LEU A 84 2.20 -7.50 -3.27
N THR A 85 1.35 -7.69 -4.26
CA THR A 85 0.68 -8.98 -4.49
C THR A 85 0.91 -9.38 -5.94
N LYS A 86 0.45 -10.57 -6.28
CA LYS A 86 0.58 -11.02 -7.66
C LYS A 86 -0.23 -10.18 -8.64
N ASP A 87 -1.14 -9.33 -8.14
CA ASP A 87 -2.04 -8.57 -9.00
C ASP A 87 -1.87 -7.06 -8.89
N PHE A 88 -1.18 -6.56 -7.87
CA PHE A 88 -1.02 -5.11 -7.74
C PHE A 88 0.16 -4.75 -6.85
N ILE A 89 0.61 -3.51 -7.02
CA ILE A 89 1.54 -2.86 -6.09
C ILE A 89 0.86 -1.57 -5.63
N ALA A 90 1.01 -1.25 -4.35
CA ALA A 90 0.33 -0.10 -3.79
C ALA A 90 1.19 0.57 -2.72
N LEU A 91 1.05 1.88 -2.63
CA LEU A 91 1.65 2.63 -1.54
C LEU A 91 0.52 3.31 -0.77
N SER A 92 0.57 3.25 0.54
CA SER A 92 -0.44 3.91 1.36
C SER A 92 0.21 4.64 2.52
N THR A 93 -0.46 5.67 3.00
CA THR A 93 0.02 6.45 4.13
C THR A 93 -1.14 7.17 4.79
N MET A 94 -1.00 7.41 6.09
CA MET A 94 -1.90 8.31 6.81
C MET A 94 -1.25 9.67 7.04
N ARG A 95 -0.09 9.90 6.41
CA ARG A 95 0.65 11.16 6.55
C ARG A 95 0.73 11.92 5.25
N TYR A 96 -0.32 11.84 4.47
CA TYR A 96 -0.33 12.49 3.17
C TYR A 96 -0.27 14.01 3.32
N THR A 97 0.65 14.63 2.63
CA THR A 97 0.75 16.10 2.62
C THR A 97 0.37 16.67 1.27
N ASN A 98 0.95 16.14 0.19
CA ASN A 98 0.62 16.55 -1.15
C ASN A 98 1.04 15.45 -2.11
N TRP A 99 0.58 15.59 -3.35
CA TRP A 99 0.83 14.57 -4.35
C TRP A 99 2.32 14.44 -4.70
N GLU A 100 3.02 15.58 -4.75
CA GLU A 100 4.43 15.56 -5.14
C GLU A 100 5.27 14.73 -4.16
N ASP A 101 5.03 14.90 -2.88
CA ASP A 101 5.75 14.12 -1.88
C ASP A 101 5.38 12.66 -1.95
N PHE A 102 4.08 12.37 -2.08
CA PHE A 102 3.60 11.01 -2.14
C PHE A 102 4.15 10.29 -3.40
N ALA A 103 4.09 10.97 -4.54
CA ALA A 103 4.57 10.39 -5.79
C ALA A 103 6.07 10.12 -5.74
N ALA A 104 6.82 11.01 -5.10
CA ALA A 104 8.26 10.81 -4.97
C ALA A 104 8.57 9.55 -4.16
N ARG A 105 7.78 9.28 -3.13
CA ARG A 105 8.00 8.09 -2.32
C ARG A 105 7.60 6.81 -3.02
N LEU A 106 6.68 6.89 -3.96
CA LEU A 106 6.26 5.74 -4.77
C LEU A 106 7.22 5.46 -5.90
N ASP A 107 7.87 6.50 -6.41
CA ASP A 107 8.65 6.43 -7.64
C ASP A 107 9.76 5.38 -7.57
N GLU A 108 10.54 5.38 -6.49
CA GLU A 108 11.65 4.45 -6.37
C GLU A 108 11.18 2.99 -6.28
N PRO A 109 10.25 2.65 -5.37
CA PRO A 109 9.80 1.25 -5.33
C PRO A 109 9.12 0.82 -6.62
N LEU A 110 8.37 1.71 -7.25
CA LEU A 110 7.71 1.36 -8.51
C LEU A 110 8.73 1.10 -9.60
N GLY A 111 9.77 1.93 -9.68
CA GLY A 111 10.84 1.72 -10.64
C GLY A 111 11.53 0.40 -10.44
N GLN A 112 11.81 0.02 -9.18
CA GLN A 112 12.43 -1.26 -8.91
C GLN A 112 11.51 -2.42 -9.23
N PHE A 113 10.21 -2.28 -8.96
CA PHE A 113 9.24 -3.30 -9.32
C PHE A 113 9.26 -3.53 -10.83
N ILE A 114 9.25 -2.46 -11.60
CA ILE A 114 9.25 -2.57 -13.06
C ILE A 114 10.52 -3.26 -13.55
N LYS A 115 11.66 -2.92 -12.95
CA LYS A 115 12.93 -3.53 -13.33
C LYS A 115 12.96 -5.03 -13.07
N ILE A 116 12.44 -5.44 -11.92
CA ILE A 116 12.56 -6.83 -11.49
C ILE A 116 11.52 -7.70 -12.16
N TYR A 117 10.28 -7.25 -12.20
CA TYR A 117 9.18 -8.08 -12.66
C TYR A 117 8.73 -7.80 -14.08
N ARG A 118 9.07 -6.63 -14.61
CA ARG A 118 8.82 -6.25 -16.00
C ARG A 118 7.39 -6.55 -16.45
N PRO A 119 6.40 -5.93 -15.78
CA PRO A 119 5.01 -6.16 -16.18
C PRO A 119 4.78 -5.61 -17.58
N ASN A 120 3.86 -6.26 -18.33
CA ASN A 120 3.54 -5.79 -19.67
C ASN A 120 2.89 -4.41 -19.66
N CYS A 121 2.06 -4.16 -18.66
CA CYS A 121 1.32 -2.91 -18.57
C CYS A 121 0.74 -2.78 -17.19
N PHE A 122 0.23 -1.60 -16.89
CA PHE A 122 -0.60 -1.40 -15.72
C PHE A 122 -2.04 -1.24 -16.21
N ASP A 123 -2.89 -2.21 -15.85
CA ASP A 123 -4.28 -2.23 -16.30
C ASP A 123 -5.09 -1.12 -15.69
N ARG A 124 -4.74 -0.73 -14.48
CA ARG A 124 -5.53 0.24 -13.75
C ARG A 124 -4.66 0.92 -12.72
N VAL A 125 -4.82 2.23 -12.60
CA VAL A 125 -4.17 3.02 -11.56
C VAL A 125 -5.27 3.72 -10.80
N GLY A 126 -5.31 3.52 -9.49
CA GLY A 126 -6.33 4.12 -8.65
C GLY A 126 -5.73 4.87 -7.49
N LEU A 127 -6.30 6.02 -7.20
CA LEU A 127 -5.94 6.80 -6.03
C LEU A 127 -7.17 6.94 -5.18
N ARG A 128 -7.09 6.53 -3.92
CA ARG A 128 -8.24 6.56 -3.03
C ARG A 128 -7.89 7.25 -1.73
N PHE A 129 -8.87 7.97 -1.21
CA PHE A 129 -8.78 8.58 0.10
C PHE A 129 -9.82 7.89 0.98
N VAL A 130 -9.34 7.21 2.02
CA VAL A 130 -10.20 6.40 2.88
C VAL A 130 -10.18 7.00 4.27
N ASN A 131 -11.36 7.18 4.85
CA ASN A 131 -11.43 7.68 6.21
C ASN A 131 -11.00 6.55 7.15
N ALA A 132 -9.76 6.61 7.58
CA ALA A 132 -9.17 5.56 8.39
C ALA A 132 -9.76 5.50 9.79
N LEU A 133 -10.44 6.55 10.22
CA LEU A 133 -11.06 6.55 11.54
C LEU A 133 -12.06 5.41 11.66
N SER A 134 -12.77 5.11 10.58
CA SER A 134 -13.74 4.03 10.62
C SER A 134 -13.08 2.67 10.80
N LEU A 135 -11.80 2.55 10.47
CA LEU A 135 -11.09 1.28 10.58
C LEU A 135 -10.62 1.01 12.00
N ILE A 136 -10.41 2.06 12.78
CA ILE A 136 -9.98 1.90 14.15
C ILE A 136 -11.08 2.20 15.14
N HIS A 137 -12.26 2.31 14.63
CA HIS A 137 -13.41 2.57 15.44
C HIS A 137 -13.69 1.37 16.30
N ILE A 138 -13.84 1.57 17.54
CA ILE A 138 -14.01 0.47 18.46
C ILE A 138 -15.36 0.52 19.13
#